data_903b2478491e197c8dc17ef74e86bbe8
#
_entry.id   903b2478491e197c8dc17ef74e86bbe8
#
_cell.length_a   1.000
_cell.length_b   1.000
_cell.length_c   1.000
_cell.angle_alpha   90.00
_cell.angle_beta   90.00
_cell.angle_gamma   90.00
#
_symmetry.space_group_name_H-M   'P 1'
#
loop_
_entity.id
_entity.type
_entity.pdbx_description
1 polymer ?
#
loop_
_entity_poly.entity_id
_entity_poly.type
_entity_poly.pdbx_seq_one_letter_code
_entity_poly.pdbx_strand_id
1 'polypeptide(L)'
;MRKYIYILLMCIVSLAASAQDRTVQNRPYTDLRPFHFGVVVGMHVQDMEVLMAGPQAITTDDGTEEALVTADQSRWDPGINVGVLGELRLSTHFQLRVAPMMYFGTRHIVFHDLKKLSESGQPDEKRQDMKTAYIAVAGDLIFSAPRFNNHRPYLMAGVSPMINLTGKSTDALKLKRTSLSLEFGVGCDFYLPFFKLRPELKFVYGLGNALDTNHAKELRDKSLLKFAQGVKEVRTKMVVLSFYFE
;
A
#
# COMPACT_ATOMS: atom_id res chain seq x y z
N MET A 1 -17.84 -17.86 14.43
CA MET A 1 -18.00 -16.73 13.49
C MET A 1 -19.35 -15.99 13.65
N ARG A 2 -20.51 -16.65 13.62
CA ARG A 2 -21.83 -15.99 13.79
C ARG A 2 -21.94 -15.09 15.03
N LYS A 3 -21.43 -15.50 16.19
CA LYS A 3 -21.47 -14.71 17.44
C LYS A 3 -20.74 -13.37 17.34
N TYR A 4 -19.61 -13.32 16.65
CA TYR A 4 -18.84 -12.07 16.45
C TYR A 4 -19.52 -11.10 15.49
N ILE A 5 -20.27 -11.61 14.50
CA ILE A 5 -21.07 -10.80 13.59
C ILE A 5 -22.20 -10.09 14.36
N TYR A 6 -22.87 -10.78 15.29
CA TYR A 6 -23.91 -10.15 16.12
C TYR A 6 -23.35 -9.10 17.07
N ILE A 7 -22.16 -9.36 17.66
CA ILE A 7 -21.48 -8.38 18.52
C ILE A 7 -21.11 -7.13 17.69
N LEU A 8 -20.55 -7.31 16.49
CA LEU A 8 -20.21 -6.21 15.60
C LEU A 8 -21.45 -5.41 15.19
N LEU A 9 -22.55 -6.10 14.83
CA LEU A 9 -23.85 -5.46 14.51
C LEU A 9 -24.40 -4.68 15.72
N MET A 10 -24.32 -5.24 16.91
CA MET A 10 -24.77 -4.58 18.14
C MET A 10 -23.95 -3.34 18.48
N CYS A 11 -22.63 -3.37 18.26
CA CYS A 11 -21.76 -2.19 18.39
C CYS A 11 -22.12 -1.10 17.38
N ILE A 12 -22.43 -1.47 16.13
CA ILE A 12 -22.84 -0.50 15.07
C ILE A 12 -24.18 0.16 15.43
N VAL A 13 -25.15 -0.61 15.95
CA VAL A 13 -26.46 -0.09 16.35
C VAL A 13 -26.36 0.82 17.57
N SER A 14 -25.47 0.51 18.55
CA SER A 14 -25.26 1.37 19.72
C SER A 14 -24.64 2.73 19.37
N LEU A 15 -23.80 2.79 18.34
CA LEU A 15 -23.26 4.05 17.83
C LEU A 15 -24.34 4.94 17.18
N ALA A 16 -25.36 4.32 16.58
CA ALA A 16 -26.48 5.06 15.98
C ALA A 16 -27.44 5.69 17.01
N ALA A 17 -27.55 5.11 18.20
CA ALA A 17 -28.46 5.60 19.25
C ALA A 17 -28.01 6.92 19.91
N SER A 18 -26.71 7.24 19.88
CA SER A 18 -26.14 8.47 20.45
C SER A 18 -26.28 9.69 19.52
N ALA A 19 -26.93 9.56 18.37
CA ALA A 19 -26.93 10.53 17.27
C ALA A 19 -28.01 11.62 17.36
N GLN A 20 -28.76 11.73 18.45
CA GLN A 20 -29.94 12.62 18.51
C GLN A 20 -29.68 14.02 19.07
N ASP A 21 -28.55 14.26 19.73
CA ASP A 21 -28.21 15.60 20.23
C ASP A 21 -27.62 16.47 19.13
N ARG A 22 -28.32 17.54 18.78
CA ARG A 22 -27.82 18.58 17.87
C ARG A 22 -26.73 19.38 18.56
N THR A 23 -25.48 19.01 18.31
CA THR A 23 -24.34 19.82 18.77
C THR A 23 -24.10 21.00 17.83
N VAL A 24 -23.48 22.06 18.36
CA VAL A 24 -23.06 23.24 17.57
C VAL A 24 -22.16 22.77 16.41
N GLN A 25 -22.51 23.19 15.20
CA GLN A 25 -21.71 22.86 14.03
C GLN A 25 -20.43 23.71 14.00
N ASN A 26 -19.29 23.05 14.09
CA ASN A 26 -17.99 23.68 13.90
C ASN A 26 -17.78 23.98 12.40
N ARG A 27 -17.21 25.13 12.05
CA ARG A 27 -16.89 25.51 10.67
C ARG A 27 -18.07 25.31 9.68
N PRO A 28 -19.22 25.94 9.89
CA PRO A 28 -20.50 25.59 9.23
C PRO A 28 -20.47 25.68 7.70
N TYR A 29 -19.68 26.54 7.10
CA TYR A 29 -19.64 26.77 5.65
C TYR A 29 -18.42 26.15 4.95
N THR A 30 -17.64 25.35 5.68
CA THR A 30 -16.38 24.82 5.13
C THR A 30 -16.63 23.93 3.90
N ASP A 31 -17.68 23.10 3.92
CA ASP A 31 -18.00 22.18 2.81
C ASP A 31 -18.52 22.88 1.55
N LEU A 32 -18.82 24.17 1.62
CA LEU A 32 -19.27 24.97 0.48
C LEU A 32 -18.09 25.55 -0.31
N ARG A 33 -16.90 25.54 0.24
CA ARG A 33 -15.70 26.03 -0.45
C ARG A 33 -15.39 25.14 -1.67
N PRO A 34 -15.05 25.72 -2.83
CA PRO A 34 -14.76 24.94 -4.02
C PRO A 34 -13.43 24.18 -3.90
N PHE A 35 -12.46 24.73 -3.17
CA PHE A 35 -11.12 24.16 -2.99
C PHE A 35 -10.77 23.98 -1.52
N HIS A 36 -10.13 22.84 -1.23
CA HIS A 36 -9.56 22.51 0.06
C HIS A 36 -8.09 22.13 -0.12
N PHE A 37 -7.27 22.51 0.83
CA PHE A 37 -5.87 22.14 0.88
C PHE A 37 -5.54 21.65 2.28
N GLY A 38 -4.60 20.73 2.36
CA GLY A 38 -4.20 20.19 3.64
C GLY A 38 -2.89 19.41 3.55
N VAL A 39 -2.48 18.93 4.71
CA VAL A 39 -1.33 18.05 4.86
C VAL A 39 -1.80 16.68 5.29
N VAL A 40 -1.02 15.66 4.97
CA VAL A 40 -1.31 14.29 5.34
C VAL A 40 -0.08 13.64 5.95
N VAL A 41 -0.31 12.93 7.04
CA VAL A 41 0.67 12.04 7.67
C VAL A 41 -0.01 10.72 7.97
N GLY A 42 0.75 9.64 7.95
CA GLY A 42 0.17 8.34 8.22
C GLY A 42 1.21 7.24 8.32
N MET A 43 0.69 6.04 8.48
CA MET A 43 1.46 4.82 8.47
C MET A 43 0.85 3.83 7.49
N HIS A 44 1.65 2.93 7.01
CA HIS A 44 1.19 1.85 6.15
C HIS A 44 1.86 0.54 6.52
N VAL A 45 1.22 -0.53 6.15
CA VAL A 45 1.83 -1.85 6.09
C VAL A 45 1.81 -2.32 4.65
N GLN A 46 2.88 -2.94 4.22
CA GLN A 46 3.10 -3.33 2.82
C GLN A 46 3.45 -4.80 2.70
N ASP A 47 2.97 -5.40 1.64
CA ASP A 47 3.15 -6.81 1.32
C ASP A 47 3.42 -6.98 -0.19
N MET A 48 4.01 -8.12 -0.55
CA MET A 48 4.24 -8.51 -1.94
C MET A 48 3.70 -9.90 -2.17
N GLU A 49 2.86 -10.02 -3.16
CA GLU A 49 2.45 -11.30 -3.71
C GLU A 49 3.45 -11.71 -4.79
N VAL A 50 4.13 -12.82 -4.55
CA VAL A 50 5.18 -13.32 -5.44
C VAL A 50 4.69 -14.56 -6.17
N LEU A 51 4.68 -14.50 -7.49
CA LEU A 51 4.37 -15.66 -8.34
C LEU A 51 5.68 -16.30 -8.81
N MET A 52 5.86 -17.57 -8.46
CA MET A 52 7.07 -18.33 -8.81
C MET A 52 7.06 -18.78 -10.27
N ALA A 53 8.25 -18.89 -10.85
CA ALA A 53 8.44 -19.41 -12.21
C ALA A 53 8.44 -20.94 -12.27
N GLY A 54 8.60 -21.63 -11.13
CA GLY A 54 8.72 -23.09 -11.05
C GLY A 54 10.16 -23.57 -11.22
N PRO A 55 10.36 -24.89 -11.47
CA PRO A 55 11.68 -25.46 -11.71
C PRO A 55 12.36 -24.82 -12.92
N GLN A 56 13.61 -24.40 -12.78
CA GLN A 56 14.39 -23.75 -13.84
C GLN A 56 15.78 -24.37 -13.96
N ALA A 57 16.24 -24.51 -15.19
CA ALA A 57 17.63 -24.82 -15.48
C ALA A 57 18.40 -23.52 -15.64
N ILE A 58 19.35 -23.28 -14.73
CA ILE A 58 20.17 -22.08 -14.71
C ILE A 58 21.55 -22.46 -15.18
N THR A 59 22.00 -21.81 -16.26
CA THR A 59 23.34 -22.00 -16.79
C THR A 59 24.25 -20.93 -16.15
N THR A 60 25.17 -21.39 -15.33
CA THR A 60 26.29 -20.59 -14.76
C THR A 60 27.59 -20.97 -15.46
N ASP A 61 28.67 -20.25 -15.19
CA ASP A 61 29.98 -20.55 -15.78
C ASP A 61 30.50 -21.94 -15.34
N ASP A 62 30.00 -22.49 -14.23
CA ASP A 62 30.36 -23.79 -13.67
C ASP A 62 29.48 -24.95 -14.15
N GLY A 63 28.47 -24.68 -15.00
CA GLY A 63 27.57 -25.68 -15.54
C GLY A 63 26.08 -25.28 -15.46
N THR A 64 25.22 -26.22 -15.86
CA THR A 64 23.76 -26.06 -15.78
C THR A 64 23.26 -26.75 -14.51
N GLU A 65 22.74 -25.95 -13.56
CA GLU A 65 22.10 -26.45 -12.35
C GLU A 65 20.57 -26.25 -12.45
N GLU A 66 19.85 -27.26 -11.99
CA GLU A 66 18.41 -27.10 -11.81
C GLU A 66 18.13 -26.45 -10.44
N ALA A 67 17.52 -25.28 -10.44
CA ALA A 67 17.09 -24.59 -9.24
C ALA A 67 15.56 -24.64 -9.08
N LEU A 68 15.12 -24.86 -7.86
CA LEU A 68 13.73 -24.71 -7.45
C LEU A 68 13.70 -23.74 -6.26
N VAL A 69 13.42 -22.47 -6.55
CA VAL A 69 13.43 -21.41 -5.56
C VAL A 69 12.00 -20.99 -5.28
N THR A 70 11.68 -20.84 -4.00
CA THR A 70 10.46 -20.15 -3.54
C THR A 70 10.86 -18.85 -2.85
N ALA A 71 10.02 -17.84 -2.97
CA ALA A 71 10.21 -16.57 -2.27
C ALA A 71 8.92 -16.14 -1.62
N ASP A 72 9.01 -15.68 -0.39
CA ASP A 72 7.86 -15.23 0.39
C ASP A 72 8.21 -14.02 1.25
N GLN A 73 7.18 -13.22 1.54
CA GLN A 73 7.24 -12.17 2.54
C GLN A 73 6.45 -12.67 3.76
N SER A 74 7.15 -13.15 4.78
CA SER A 74 6.55 -13.83 5.95
C SER A 74 5.67 -12.93 6.83
N ARG A 75 5.75 -11.60 6.64
CA ARG A 75 4.98 -10.61 7.42
C ARG A 75 4.79 -9.32 6.63
N TRP A 76 3.75 -8.58 6.98
CA TRP A 76 3.56 -7.22 6.49
C TRP A 76 4.57 -6.27 7.13
N ASP A 77 5.27 -5.51 6.30
CA ASP A 77 6.30 -4.58 6.75
C ASP A 77 5.74 -3.17 6.94
N PRO A 78 6.00 -2.55 8.10
CA PRO A 78 5.52 -1.21 8.38
C PRO A 78 6.32 -0.14 7.66
N GLY A 79 5.67 1.00 7.43
CA GLY A 79 6.26 2.21 6.88
C GLY A 79 5.45 3.43 7.28
N ILE A 80 5.95 4.59 6.88
CA ILE A 80 5.31 5.88 7.10
C ILE A 80 5.02 6.57 5.77
N ASN A 81 3.99 7.41 5.76
CA ASN A 81 3.66 8.23 4.61
C ASN A 81 3.40 9.67 5.02
N VAL A 82 3.82 10.58 4.17
CA VAL A 82 3.61 12.03 4.33
C VAL A 82 3.27 12.63 2.98
N GLY A 83 2.52 13.71 2.98
CA GLY A 83 2.18 14.41 1.74
C GLY A 83 1.34 15.64 1.95
N VAL A 84 0.82 16.12 0.84
CA VAL A 84 -0.14 17.22 0.80
C VAL A 84 -1.35 16.82 -0.02
N LEU A 85 -2.45 17.51 0.14
CA LEU A 85 -3.65 17.28 -0.64
C LEU A 85 -4.20 18.59 -1.20
N GLY A 86 -4.77 18.50 -2.38
CA GLY A 86 -5.67 19.47 -2.95
C GLY A 86 -6.98 18.76 -3.29
N GLU A 87 -8.10 19.32 -2.90
CA GLU A 87 -9.42 18.75 -3.13
C GLU A 87 -10.33 19.77 -3.79
N LEU A 88 -10.97 19.35 -4.86
CA LEU A 88 -11.96 20.12 -5.62
C LEU A 88 -13.34 19.57 -5.34
N ARG A 89 -14.25 20.41 -4.86
CA ARG A 89 -15.66 20.07 -4.72
C ARG A 89 -16.34 20.05 -6.08
N LEU A 90 -16.83 18.88 -6.49
CA LEU A 90 -17.61 18.72 -7.72
C LEU A 90 -19.11 18.91 -7.48
N SER A 91 -19.61 18.37 -6.35
CA SER A 91 -21.00 18.47 -5.95
C SER A 91 -21.14 18.37 -4.43
N THR A 92 -22.36 18.29 -3.92
CA THR A 92 -22.63 18.09 -2.49
C THR A 92 -22.05 16.77 -1.98
N HIS A 93 -22.02 15.74 -2.83
CA HIS A 93 -21.57 14.39 -2.44
C HIS A 93 -20.24 13.99 -3.06
N PHE A 94 -19.82 14.61 -4.17
CA PHE A 94 -18.64 14.23 -4.91
C PHE A 94 -17.52 15.27 -4.79
N GLN A 95 -16.32 14.78 -4.54
CA GLN A 95 -15.10 15.57 -4.46
C GLN A 95 -14.01 14.84 -5.25
N LEU A 96 -13.15 15.59 -5.91
CA LEU A 96 -11.96 15.09 -6.58
C LEU A 96 -10.74 15.53 -5.77
N ARG A 97 -9.95 14.58 -5.32
CA ARG A 97 -8.72 14.83 -4.56
C ARG A 97 -7.50 14.48 -5.40
N VAL A 98 -6.51 15.33 -5.35
CA VAL A 98 -5.16 15.05 -5.83
C VAL A 98 -4.21 15.16 -4.65
N ALA A 99 -3.50 14.07 -4.34
CA ALA A 99 -2.63 14.00 -3.18
C ALA A 99 -1.24 13.49 -3.58
N PRO A 100 -0.27 14.40 -3.79
CA PRO A 100 1.14 14.03 -3.84
C PRO A 100 1.60 13.50 -2.48
N MET A 101 2.14 12.29 -2.47
CA MET A 101 2.53 11.58 -1.25
C MET A 101 3.89 10.93 -1.40
N MET A 102 4.60 10.80 -0.29
CA MET A 102 5.82 10.03 -0.18
C MET A 102 5.61 8.88 0.81
N TYR A 103 6.04 7.70 0.43
CA TYR A 103 5.98 6.49 1.24
C TYR A 103 7.40 6.02 1.55
N PHE A 104 7.69 5.74 2.81
CA PHE A 104 8.99 5.27 3.28
C PHE A 104 8.83 4.01 4.10
N GLY A 105 9.66 3.02 3.84
CA GLY A 105 9.63 1.77 4.58
C GLY A 105 10.78 0.84 4.20
N THR A 106 10.70 -0.39 4.67
CA THR A 106 11.60 -1.47 4.26
C THR A 106 10.74 -2.69 4.01
N ARG A 107 10.98 -3.41 2.93
CA ARG A 107 10.39 -4.72 2.66
C ARG A 107 11.45 -5.77 2.84
N HIS A 108 11.08 -6.88 3.45
CA HIS A 108 11.93 -8.06 3.49
C HIS A 108 11.35 -9.15 2.59
N ILE A 109 12.21 -9.90 1.96
CA ILE A 109 11.85 -11.10 1.22
C ILE A 109 12.79 -12.22 1.62
N VAL A 110 12.24 -13.42 1.77
CA VAL A 110 13.00 -14.62 2.10
C VAL A 110 12.90 -15.57 0.92
N PHE A 111 14.04 -15.95 0.39
CA PHE A 111 14.15 -16.96 -0.65
C PHE A 111 14.55 -18.30 -0.02
N HIS A 112 13.87 -19.37 -0.44
CA HIS A 112 14.18 -20.73 -0.04
C HIS A 112 14.62 -21.53 -1.27
N ASP A 113 15.83 -22.08 -1.24
CA ASP A 113 16.29 -23.02 -2.27
C ASP A 113 15.92 -24.44 -1.86
N LEU A 114 14.90 -25.00 -2.48
CA LEU A 114 14.34 -26.31 -2.12
C LEU A 114 15.26 -27.49 -2.56
N LYS A 115 16.21 -27.26 -3.45
CA LYS A 115 17.16 -28.30 -3.90
C LYS A 115 18.44 -28.33 -3.06
N LYS A 116 18.80 -27.21 -2.46
CA LYS A 116 20.00 -27.12 -1.60
C LYS A 116 19.58 -27.15 -0.14
N LEU A 117 19.88 -28.26 0.51
CA LEU A 117 19.64 -28.43 1.94
C LEU A 117 20.86 -27.92 2.72
N SER A 118 20.63 -27.19 3.79
CA SER A 118 21.62 -26.81 4.79
C SER A 118 22.08 -28.05 5.56
N GLU A 119 23.19 -27.95 6.32
CA GLU A 119 23.70 -29.00 7.20
C GLU A 119 22.64 -29.49 8.21
N SER A 120 21.66 -28.66 8.52
CA SER A 120 20.52 -28.99 9.39
C SER A 120 19.36 -29.68 8.69
N GLY A 121 19.46 -29.98 7.38
CA GLY A 121 18.41 -30.62 6.58
C GLY A 121 17.26 -29.67 6.20
N GLN A 122 17.37 -28.36 6.43
CA GLN A 122 16.39 -27.35 6.02
C GLN A 122 16.83 -26.71 4.69
N PRO A 123 15.87 -26.18 3.87
CA PRO A 123 16.20 -25.44 2.66
C PRO A 123 17.16 -24.28 2.96
N ASP A 124 18.11 -24.04 2.05
CA ASP A 124 19.02 -22.89 2.17
C ASP A 124 18.21 -21.60 2.03
N GLU A 125 18.30 -20.71 3.04
CA GLU A 125 17.55 -19.46 3.11
C GLU A 125 18.43 -18.27 2.77
N LYS A 126 17.94 -17.42 1.88
CA LYS A 126 18.54 -16.11 1.61
C LYS A 126 17.54 -15.01 1.87
N ARG A 127 17.89 -14.09 2.76
CA ARG A 127 17.10 -12.90 3.09
C ARG A 127 17.60 -11.69 2.32
N GLN A 128 16.66 -10.88 1.85
CA GLN A 128 16.94 -9.61 1.19
C GLN A 128 16.03 -8.53 1.77
N ASP A 129 16.64 -7.47 2.30
CA ASP A 129 15.95 -6.28 2.77
C ASP A 129 16.01 -5.19 1.70
N MET A 130 14.83 -4.81 1.20
CA MET A 130 14.67 -3.77 0.20
C MET A 130 14.15 -2.49 0.86
N LYS A 131 14.97 -1.45 0.89
CA LYS A 131 14.47 -0.12 1.26
C LYS A 131 13.44 0.33 0.24
N THR A 132 12.34 0.89 0.71
CA THR A 132 11.27 1.40 -0.14
C THR A 132 11.11 2.90 0.08
N ALA A 133 11.19 3.65 -1.01
CA ALA A 133 10.84 5.06 -1.05
C ALA A 133 10.08 5.30 -2.35
N TYR A 134 8.79 5.65 -2.23
CA TYR A 134 7.93 5.93 -3.37
C TYR A 134 7.47 7.37 -3.34
N ILE A 135 7.47 8.03 -4.50
CA ILE A 135 6.67 9.22 -4.75
C ILE A 135 5.42 8.76 -5.49
N ALA A 136 4.26 9.11 -4.96
CA ALA A 136 2.97 8.79 -5.54
C ALA A 136 2.15 10.07 -5.74
N VAL A 137 1.30 10.09 -6.75
CA VAL A 137 0.32 11.16 -6.93
C VAL A 137 -1.05 10.51 -7.01
N ALA A 138 -1.72 10.40 -5.87
CA ALA A 138 -3.07 9.82 -5.81
C ALA A 138 -4.08 10.77 -6.47
N GLY A 139 -4.94 10.21 -7.30
CA GLY A 139 -6.10 10.88 -7.88
C GLY A 139 -7.36 10.13 -7.46
N ASP A 140 -8.10 10.69 -6.50
CA ASP A 140 -9.19 10.02 -5.82
C ASP A 140 -10.52 10.71 -6.08
N LEU A 141 -11.54 9.92 -6.39
CA LEU A 141 -12.93 10.34 -6.34
C LEU A 141 -13.50 9.96 -4.97
N ILE A 142 -14.00 10.95 -4.26
CA ILE A 142 -14.58 10.81 -2.93
C ILE A 142 -16.09 10.95 -3.04
N PHE A 143 -16.80 10.01 -2.44
CA PHE A 143 -18.25 10.05 -2.26
C PHE A 143 -18.56 10.22 -0.77
N SER A 144 -19.04 11.38 -0.40
CA SER A 144 -19.32 11.75 0.99
C SER A 144 -20.81 11.75 1.30
N ALA A 145 -21.17 11.21 2.45
CA ALA A 145 -22.52 11.34 3.00
C ALA A 145 -22.85 12.80 3.36
N PRO A 146 -24.11 13.14 3.60
CA PRO A 146 -24.48 14.40 4.21
C PRO A 146 -23.79 14.53 5.58
N ARG A 147 -23.36 15.75 5.90
CA ARG A 147 -22.76 16.04 7.20
C ARG A 147 -23.81 15.89 8.29
N PHE A 148 -23.45 15.10 9.31
CA PHE A 148 -24.25 14.93 10.50
C PHE A 148 -23.49 15.52 11.69
N ASN A 149 -24.01 16.57 12.33
CA ASN A 149 -23.29 17.33 13.37
C ASN A 149 -21.88 17.74 12.93
N ASN A 150 -20.87 17.11 13.53
CA ASN A 150 -19.45 17.39 13.26
C ASN A 150 -18.71 16.19 12.62
N HIS A 151 -19.46 15.29 11.98
CA HIS A 151 -18.86 14.18 11.23
C HIS A 151 -19.50 14.01 9.85
N ARG A 152 -18.68 13.53 8.92
CA ARG A 152 -19.09 13.26 7.55
C ARG A 152 -18.32 12.05 7.03
N PRO A 153 -18.92 10.84 7.08
CA PRO A 153 -18.29 9.65 6.53
C PRO A 153 -18.26 9.71 5.01
N TYR A 154 -17.24 9.08 4.43
CA TYR A 154 -17.06 9.00 2.99
C TYR A 154 -16.42 7.70 2.55
N LEU A 155 -16.60 7.37 1.28
CA LEU A 155 -15.90 6.34 0.54
C LEU A 155 -15.01 7.02 -0.49
N MET A 156 -13.87 6.40 -0.77
CA MET A 156 -12.99 6.88 -1.83
C MET A 156 -12.58 5.72 -2.74
N ALA A 157 -12.38 6.05 -4.00
CA ALA A 157 -11.76 5.18 -4.98
C ALA A 157 -10.89 6.02 -5.92
N GLY A 158 -9.73 5.50 -6.28
CA GLY A 158 -8.81 6.27 -7.09
C GLY A 158 -7.71 5.44 -7.73
N VAL A 159 -6.83 6.16 -8.39
CA VAL A 159 -5.64 5.62 -9.03
C VAL A 159 -4.41 6.39 -8.57
N SER A 160 -3.31 5.70 -8.41
CA SER A 160 -2.07 6.29 -7.93
C SER A 160 -0.90 5.81 -8.78
N PRO A 161 -0.43 6.59 -9.74
CA PRO A 161 0.89 6.40 -10.31
C PRO A 161 1.96 6.61 -9.25
N MET A 162 2.91 5.68 -9.19
CA MET A 162 3.98 5.66 -8.22
C MET A 162 5.34 5.56 -8.90
N ILE A 163 6.31 6.29 -8.38
CA ILE A 163 7.72 6.24 -8.80
C ILE A 163 8.54 5.69 -7.65
N ASN A 164 9.19 4.57 -7.88
CA ASN A 164 10.14 3.98 -6.95
C ASN A 164 11.48 4.72 -7.06
N LEU A 165 11.94 5.28 -5.95
CA LEU A 165 13.22 5.99 -5.84
C LEU A 165 14.36 5.06 -5.40
N THR A 166 14.04 3.84 -4.97
CA THR A 166 15.01 2.88 -4.47
C THR A 166 15.14 1.70 -5.43
N GLY A 167 16.33 1.20 -5.55
CA GLY A 167 16.64 0.01 -6.34
C GLY A 167 18.14 -0.11 -6.43
N LYS A 168 18.69 -1.14 -5.76
CA LYS A 168 20.12 -1.44 -5.88
C LYS A 168 20.32 -2.43 -7.02
N SER A 169 21.37 -2.20 -7.79
CA SER A 169 21.76 -3.12 -8.87
C SER A 169 22.36 -4.45 -8.35
N THR A 170 22.64 -4.51 -7.06
CA THR A 170 23.23 -5.69 -6.39
C THR A 170 22.20 -6.60 -5.75
N ASP A 171 20.91 -6.20 -5.71
CA ASP A 171 19.86 -7.00 -5.10
C ASP A 171 19.43 -8.13 -6.06
N ALA A 172 19.05 -9.29 -5.53
CA ALA A 172 18.57 -10.41 -6.34
C ALA A 172 17.25 -10.05 -7.05
N LEU A 173 16.37 -9.31 -6.38
CA LEU A 173 15.09 -8.87 -6.88
C LEU A 173 15.03 -7.36 -6.92
N LYS A 174 14.65 -6.80 -8.07
CA LYS A 174 14.49 -5.36 -8.29
C LYS A 174 13.10 -5.06 -8.81
N LEU A 175 12.47 -4.05 -8.24
CA LEU A 175 11.16 -3.58 -8.68
C LEU A 175 11.31 -2.51 -9.77
N LYS A 176 10.34 -2.46 -10.68
CA LYS A 176 10.24 -1.41 -11.69
C LYS A 176 10.24 -0.02 -11.07
N ARG A 177 10.77 0.94 -11.80
CA ARG A 177 10.80 2.33 -11.36
C ARG A 177 9.42 2.95 -11.30
N THR A 178 8.55 2.61 -12.24
CA THR A 178 7.18 3.15 -12.32
C THR A 178 6.16 2.05 -12.15
N SER A 179 5.11 2.32 -11.42
CA SER A 179 3.96 1.44 -11.22
C SER A 179 2.67 2.25 -11.15
N LEU A 180 1.56 1.61 -11.44
CA LEU A 180 0.22 2.16 -11.28
C LEU A 180 -0.52 1.30 -10.26
N SER A 181 -1.21 1.96 -9.33
CA SER A 181 -2.00 1.28 -8.30
C SER A 181 -3.44 1.76 -8.31
N LEU A 182 -4.36 0.88 -7.90
CA LEU A 182 -5.73 1.22 -7.54
C LEU A 182 -5.80 1.46 -6.03
N GLU A 183 -6.61 2.43 -5.64
CA GLU A 183 -6.85 2.77 -4.25
C GLU A 183 -8.35 2.70 -3.94
N PHE A 184 -8.68 2.08 -2.81
CA PHE A 184 -10.04 2.05 -2.26
C PHE A 184 -9.96 2.31 -0.77
N GLY A 185 -10.86 3.13 -0.26
CA GLY A 185 -10.81 3.47 1.15
C GLY A 185 -12.11 3.99 1.72
N VAL A 186 -12.09 4.09 3.03
CA VAL A 186 -13.16 4.65 3.84
C VAL A 186 -12.57 5.65 4.80
N GLY A 187 -13.26 6.75 5.04
CA GLY A 187 -12.84 7.76 5.98
C GLY A 187 -14.00 8.50 6.59
N CYS A 188 -13.68 9.38 7.50
CA CYS A 188 -14.65 10.25 8.14
C CYS A 188 -14.05 11.64 8.38
N ASP A 189 -14.74 12.68 7.92
CA ASP A 189 -14.39 14.05 8.28
C ASP A 189 -14.87 14.35 9.68
N PHE A 190 -13.97 14.80 10.56
CA PHE A 190 -14.28 15.33 11.87
C PHE A 190 -14.02 16.82 11.87
N TYR A 191 -15.07 17.61 12.07
CA TYR A 191 -15.00 19.06 12.09
C TYR A 191 -14.69 19.52 13.51
N LEU A 192 -13.42 19.83 13.75
CA LEU A 192 -12.95 20.42 14.99
C LEU A 192 -13.08 21.95 14.92
N PRO A 193 -13.05 22.70 16.04
CA PRO A 193 -13.21 24.14 16.03
C PRO A 193 -12.23 24.87 15.10
N PHE A 194 -10.98 24.40 15.01
CA PHE A 194 -9.91 25.10 14.29
C PHE A 194 -9.52 24.44 12.96
N PHE A 195 -9.67 23.11 12.84
CA PHE A 195 -9.29 22.36 11.64
C PHE A 195 -10.24 21.19 11.41
N LYS A 196 -10.19 20.62 10.22
CA LYS A 196 -10.87 19.37 9.88
C LYS A 196 -9.85 18.25 9.93
N LEU A 197 -10.12 17.26 10.77
CA LEU A 197 -9.35 16.02 10.85
C LEU A 197 -10.06 14.94 10.05
N ARG A 198 -9.33 14.25 9.20
CA ARG A 198 -9.86 13.20 8.35
C ARG A 198 -9.02 11.92 8.46
N PRO A 199 -9.33 11.03 9.42
CA PRO A 199 -8.78 9.68 9.40
C PRO A 199 -9.35 8.90 8.21
N GLU A 200 -8.46 8.21 7.49
CA GLU A 200 -8.78 7.43 6.31
C GLU A 200 -8.00 6.13 6.32
N LEU A 201 -8.70 5.03 6.15
CA LEU A 201 -8.13 3.71 5.95
C LEU A 201 -8.31 3.34 4.47
N LYS A 202 -7.21 3.13 3.76
CA LYS A 202 -7.23 2.75 2.35
C LYS A 202 -6.40 1.50 2.06
N PHE A 203 -6.86 0.76 1.07
CA PHE A 203 -6.17 -0.37 0.48
C PHE A 203 -5.63 0.06 -0.89
N VAL A 204 -4.35 -0.20 -1.11
CA VAL A 204 -3.64 0.14 -2.35
C VAL A 204 -3.17 -1.17 -2.99
N TYR A 205 -3.55 -1.39 -4.24
CA TYR A 205 -3.23 -2.58 -5.00
C TYR A 205 -2.50 -2.22 -6.28
N GLY A 206 -1.26 -2.70 -6.42
CA GLY A 206 -0.43 -2.48 -7.61
C GLY A 206 -0.98 -3.23 -8.82
N LEU A 207 -1.21 -2.50 -9.91
CA LEU A 207 -1.64 -3.08 -11.19
C LEU A 207 -0.44 -3.59 -11.99
N GLY A 208 -0.54 -4.82 -12.46
CA GLY A 208 0.46 -5.46 -13.29
C GLY A 208 1.70 -5.94 -12.52
N ASN A 209 2.68 -6.38 -13.29
CA ASN A 209 3.92 -6.94 -12.74
C ASN A 209 4.89 -5.82 -12.33
N ALA A 210 5.16 -5.74 -11.04
CA ALA A 210 6.10 -4.78 -10.47
C ALA A 210 7.57 -5.21 -10.60
N LEU A 211 7.84 -6.47 -11.01
CA LEU A 211 9.19 -7.01 -11.16
C LEU A 211 9.90 -6.43 -12.39
N ASP A 212 11.13 -6.01 -12.24
CA ASP A 212 12.04 -5.67 -13.34
C ASP A 212 12.70 -6.95 -13.88
N THR A 213 12.09 -7.53 -14.92
CA THR A 213 12.55 -8.78 -15.52
C THR A 213 13.90 -8.66 -16.26
N ASN A 214 14.32 -7.45 -16.62
CA ASN A 214 15.60 -7.23 -17.29
C ASN A 214 16.77 -7.22 -16.29
N HIS A 215 16.49 -6.99 -15.03
CA HIS A 215 17.51 -6.93 -13.99
C HIS A 215 18.34 -8.21 -13.88
N ALA A 216 17.76 -9.39 -14.09
CA ALA A 216 18.46 -10.67 -14.09
C ALA A 216 19.63 -10.72 -15.09
N LYS A 217 19.54 -9.99 -16.21
CA LYS A 217 20.59 -9.90 -17.24
C LYS A 217 21.73 -8.95 -16.87
N GLU A 218 21.48 -8.01 -15.95
CA GLU A 218 22.42 -6.98 -15.50
C GLU A 218 23.15 -7.35 -14.22
N LEU A 219 22.78 -8.48 -13.60
CA LEU A 219 23.39 -8.95 -12.34
C LEU A 219 24.85 -9.31 -12.56
N ARG A 220 25.73 -8.66 -11.76
CA ARG A 220 27.18 -8.95 -11.72
C ARG A 220 27.49 -10.26 -11.00
N ASP A 221 26.70 -10.55 -9.96
CA ASP A 221 26.85 -11.79 -9.18
C ASP A 221 25.93 -12.87 -9.72
N LYS A 222 26.51 -13.82 -10.45
CA LYS A 222 25.78 -14.92 -11.07
C LYS A 222 25.16 -15.88 -10.06
N SER A 223 25.65 -15.93 -8.82
CA SER A 223 25.04 -16.74 -7.76
C SER A 223 23.62 -16.29 -7.39
N LEU A 224 23.27 -15.04 -7.72
CA LEU A 224 21.93 -14.45 -7.51
C LEU A 224 20.96 -14.75 -8.64
N LEU A 225 21.44 -15.24 -9.79
CA LEU A 225 20.59 -15.51 -10.96
C LEU A 225 19.46 -16.49 -10.64
N LYS A 226 19.72 -17.52 -9.83
CA LYS A 226 18.72 -18.50 -9.43
C LYS A 226 17.54 -17.87 -8.68
N PHE A 227 17.80 -16.85 -7.85
CA PHE A 227 16.77 -16.13 -7.10
C PHE A 227 16.02 -15.12 -7.99
N ALA A 228 16.75 -14.43 -8.87
CA ALA A 228 16.18 -13.46 -9.79
C ALA A 228 15.27 -14.11 -10.85
N GLN A 229 15.67 -15.27 -11.39
CA GLN A 229 14.92 -15.99 -12.40
C GLN A 229 13.79 -16.84 -11.78
N GLY A 230 13.90 -17.25 -10.51
CA GLY A 230 12.88 -18.01 -9.80
C GLY A 230 11.56 -17.28 -9.61
N VAL A 231 11.53 -15.96 -9.76
CA VAL A 231 10.34 -15.13 -9.62
C VAL A 231 9.83 -14.66 -10.98
N LYS A 232 8.56 -14.97 -11.29
CA LYS A 232 7.91 -14.61 -12.55
C LYS A 232 7.19 -13.26 -12.49
N GLU A 233 6.45 -13.02 -11.42
CA GLU A 233 5.64 -11.82 -11.24
C GLU A 233 5.60 -11.42 -9.79
N VAL A 234 5.57 -10.11 -9.56
CA VAL A 234 5.41 -9.52 -8.23
C VAL A 234 4.29 -8.48 -8.28
N ARG A 235 3.34 -8.57 -7.35
CA ARG A 235 2.30 -7.55 -7.14
C ARG A 235 2.44 -6.96 -5.76
N THR A 236 2.33 -5.65 -5.67
CA THR A 236 2.47 -4.93 -4.41
C THR A 236 1.10 -4.62 -3.81
N LYS A 237 0.98 -4.80 -2.51
CA LYS A 237 -0.22 -4.50 -1.73
C LYS A 237 0.16 -3.63 -0.54
N MET A 238 -0.69 -2.65 -0.20
CA MET A 238 -0.50 -1.84 1.00
C MET A 238 -1.85 -1.57 1.66
N VAL A 239 -1.84 -1.54 2.98
CA VAL A 239 -2.92 -0.99 3.80
C VAL A 239 -2.38 0.28 4.45
N VAL A 240 -3.06 1.38 4.24
CA VAL A 240 -2.60 2.72 4.63
C VAL A 240 -3.61 3.35 5.57
N LEU A 241 -3.15 3.78 6.74
CA LEU A 241 -3.91 4.61 7.66
C LEU A 241 -3.34 6.02 7.60
N SER A 242 -4.10 6.96 7.11
CA SER A 242 -3.71 8.35 6.94
C SER A 242 -4.57 9.29 7.76
N PHE A 243 -3.98 10.37 8.23
CA PHE A 243 -4.65 11.47 8.90
C PHE A 243 -4.42 12.74 8.08
N TYR A 244 -5.50 13.27 7.53
CA TYR A 244 -5.48 14.52 6.78
C TYR A 244 -5.90 15.67 7.68
N PHE A 245 -5.23 16.80 7.54
CA PHE A 245 -5.46 18.04 8.31
C PHE A 245 -5.74 19.15 7.31
N GLU A 246 -6.95 19.75 7.40
CA GLU A 246 -7.43 20.85 6.55
C GLU A 246 -7.80 22.09 7.34
#